data_d6041aff707f55cfe293d1e1496931da
#
_entry.id   d6041aff707f55cfe293d1e1496931da
#
_cell.length_a   1.000
_cell.length_b   1.000
_cell.length_c   1.000
_cell.angle_alpha   90.00
_cell.angle_beta   90.00
_cell.angle_gamma   90.00
#
_symmetry.space_group_name_H-M   'P 1'
#
loop_
_entity.id
_entity.type
_entity.pdbx_description
1 polymer ?
#
loop_
_entity_poly.entity_id
_entity_poly.type
_entity_poly.pdbx_seq_one_letter_code
_entity_poly.pdbx_strand_id
1 'polypeptide(L)'
;GNNGVSTARGGVPSAAAIKYTSDVMSVPDQYLLRAGTNWTKNALTISLGARYEAIPAKDLIGDNTGFRRPGNVLAIEPGANYNYKKVNFYLYAPIAMRRERPQSYPDILRTNDTKVFSRGDAAFADYSINIGMGYRF
;
A
#
# COMPACT_ATOMS: atom_id res chain seq x y z
N GLY A 1 -7.22 7.10 13.33
CA GLY A 1 -8.06 6.86 12.14
C GLY A 1 -9.52 7.23 12.35
N ASN A 2 -10.23 7.48 11.27
CA ASN A 2 -11.66 7.79 11.31
C ASN A 2 -12.44 6.49 11.10
N ASN A 3 -13.22 6.09 12.09
CA ASN A 3 -14.05 4.89 11.99
C ASN A 3 -15.45 5.26 11.51
N GLY A 4 -15.98 4.51 10.55
CA GLY A 4 -17.32 4.67 10.02
C GLY A 4 -17.96 3.32 9.69
N VAL A 5 -19.26 3.29 9.59
CA VAL A 5 -19.99 2.06 9.20
C VAL A 5 -19.59 1.70 7.76
N SER A 6 -19.21 0.44 7.55
CA SER A 6 -18.88 -0.06 6.22
C SER A 6 -20.15 -0.35 5.42
N THR A 7 -20.78 0.70 4.92
CA THR A 7 -21.91 0.60 3.99
C THR A 7 -21.48 0.52 2.53
N ALA A 8 -20.25 0.11 2.26
CA ALA A 8 -19.62 0.18 0.93
C ALA A 8 -20.43 -0.48 -0.21
N ARG A 9 -21.48 -1.22 0.11
CA ARG A 9 -22.39 -1.83 -0.86
C ARG A 9 -23.86 -1.42 -0.66
N GLY A 10 -24.12 -0.39 0.15
CA GLY A 10 -25.49 0.11 0.38
C GLY A 10 -26.44 -0.85 1.07
N GLY A 11 -25.91 -1.90 1.69
CA GLY A 11 -26.71 -2.93 2.35
C GLY A 11 -26.57 -2.93 3.86
N VAL A 12 -27.50 -3.63 4.53
CA VAL A 12 -27.42 -3.89 5.97
C VAL A 12 -26.24 -4.84 6.22
N PRO A 13 -25.36 -4.57 7.20
CA PRO A 13 -24.28 -5.47 7.56
C PRO A 13 -24.80 -6.85 7.94
N SER A 14 -24.11 -7.92 7.54
CA SER A 14 -24.47 -9.27 7.96
C SER A 14 -24.22 -9.49 9.45
N ALA A 15 -24.94 -10.42 10.08
CA ALA A 15 -24.73 -10.78 11.47
C ALA A 15 -23.27 -11.18 11.78
N ALA A 16 -22.60 -11.85 10.83
CA ALA A 16 -21.18 -12.21 10.94
C ALA A 16 -20.28 -10.97 10.89
N ALA A 17 -20.60 -9.98 10.06
CA ALA A 17 -19.84 -8.74 10.00
C ALA A 17 -19.93 -7.97 11.33
N ILE A 18 -21.12 -7.88 11.91
CA ILE A 18 -21.34 -7.25 13.22
C ILE A 18 -20.60 -8.03 14.31
N LYS A 19 -20.74 -9.37 14.34
CA LYS A 19 -20.07 -10.23 15.33
C LYS A 19 -18.55 -10.01 15.38
N TYR A 20 -17.91 -9.83 14.23
CA TYR A 20 -16.46 -9.66 14.15
C TYR A 20 -16.03 -8.19 13.98
N THR A 21 -16.92 -7.24 14.18
CA THR A 21 -16.66 -5.78 14.02
C THR A 21 -16.15 -5.37 12.63
N SER A 22 -16.40 -6.20 11.62
CA SER A 22 -16.01 -5.91 10.24
C SER A 22 -17.05 -5.07 9.48
N ASP A 23 -18.17 -4.74 10.09
CA ASP A 23 -19.18 -3.78 9.64
C ASP A 23 -18.72 -2.32 9.77
N VAL A 24 -17.73 -2.06 10.63
CA VAL A 24 -17.14 -0.74 10.83
C VAL A 24 -15.80 -0.67 10.10
N MET A 25 -15.62 0.34 9.24
CA MET A 25 -14.35 0.61 8.60
C MET A 25 -13.43 1.40 9.53
N SER A 26 -12.27 0.84 9.81
CA SER A 26 -11.20 1.52 10.52
C SER A 26 -10.17 2.02 9.50
N VAL A 27 -10.06 3.34 9.35
CA VAL A 27 -9.07 3.96 8.46
C VAL A 27 -7.72 3.99 9.17
N PRO A 28 -6.75 3.18 8.76
CA PRO A 28 -5.44 3.11 9.42
C PRO A 28 -4.57 4.31 9.05
N ASP A 29 -3.58 4.57 9.91
CA ASP A 29 -2.46 5.39 9.53
C ASP A 29 -1.66 4.72 8.39
N GLN A 30 -0.98 5.54 7.58
CA GLN A 30 -0.11 5.05 6.53
C GLN A 30 1.28 5.61 6.72
N TYR A 31 2.27 4.75 6.57
CA TYR A 31 3.68 5.15 6.64
C TYR A 31 4.33 4.94 5.29
N LEU A 32 5.05 5.96 4.83
CA LEU A 32 5.87 5.91 3.63
C LEU A 32 7.26 6.44 3.96
N LEU A 33 8.25 5.60 3.76
CA LEU A 33 9.67 6.00 3.79
C LEU A 33 10.28 5.69 2.43
N ARG A 34 10.94 6.68 1.84
CA ARG A 34 11.59 6.54 0.53
C ARG A 34 12.97 7.18 0.58
N ALA A 35 13.96 6.46 0.07
CA ALA A 35 15.33 6.95 -0.09
C ALA A 35 15.90 6.47 -1.42
N GLY A 36 16.78 7.27 -2.03
CA GLY A 36 17.37 6.89 -3.31
C GLY A 36 18.50 7.82 -3.72
N THR A 37 19.17 7.44 -4.80
CA THR A 37 20.24 8.18 -5.41
C THR A 37 20.03 8.30 -6.91
N ASN A 38 20.55 9.37 -7.48
CA ASN A 38 20.58 9.63 -8.92
C ASN A 38 22.01 9.81 -9.38
N TRP A 39 22.32 9.21 -10.52
CA TRP A 39 23.57 9.43 -11.22
C TRP A 39 23.27 10.00 -12.60
N THR A 40 23.85 11.16 -12.90
CA THR A 40 23.60 11.87 -14.15
C THR A 40 24.90 11.98 -14.95
N LYS A 41 24.85 11.58 -16.21
CA LYS A 41 25.92 11.80 -17.18
C LYS A 41 25.32 12.31 -18.48
N ASN A 42 25.68 13.51 -18.87
CA ASN A 42 25.14 14.20 -20.05
C ASN A 42 23.60 14.29 -20.00
N ALA A 43 22.94 13.70 -20.97
CA ALA A 43 21.48 13.69 -21.10
C ALA A 43 20.79 12.57 -20.34
N LEU A 44 21.54 11.59 -19.79
CA LEU A 44 21.02 10.41 -19.13
C LEU A 44 21.13 10.55 -17.60
N THR A 45 20.04 10.31 -16.91
CA THR A 45 20.00 10.13 -15.45
C THR A 45 19.50 8.72 -15.15
N ILE A 46 20.26 8.00 -14.35
CA ILE A 46 19.84 6.70 -13.80
C ILE A 46 19.54 6.91 -12.31
N SER A 47 18.45 6.36 -11.85
CA SER A 47 18.02 6.41 -10.46
C SER A 47 17.88 5.01 -9.87
N LEU A 48 18.22 4.88 -8.59
CA LEU A 48 17.96 3.70 -7.81
C LEU A 48 17.47 4.13 -6.44
N GLY A 49 16.30 3.68 -6.06
CA GLY A 49 15.69 3.96 -4.76
C GLY A 49 15.23 2.70 -4.06
N ALA A 50 14.86 2.88 -2.80
CA ALA A 50 14.13 1.92 -2.00
C ALA A 50 12.94 2.62 -1.36
N ARG A 51 11.80 1.93 -1.27
CA ARG A 51 10.56 2.41 -0.68
C ARG A 51 10.02 1.39 0.29
N TYR A 52 9.69 1.85 1.48
CA TYR A 52 8.92 1.10 2.46
C TYR A 52 7.56 1.75 2.64
N GLU A 53 6.52 1.00 2.39
CA GLU A 53 5.12 1.39 2.65
C GLU A 53 4.51 0.45 3.67
N ALA A 54 3.76 0.99 4.61
CA ALA A 54 3.08 0.20 5.61
C ALA A 54 1.70 0.77 5.95
N ILE A 55 0.74 -0.13 6.04
CA ILE A 55 -0.58 0.05 6.62
C ILE A 55 -0.60 -0.82 7.87
N PRO A 56 -0.46 -0.27 9.08
CA PRO A 56 -0.33 -1.07 10.30
C PRO A 56 -1.66 -1.77 10.66
N ALA A 57 -1.54 -2.90 11.32
CA ALA A 57 -2.70 -3.58 11.91
C ALA A 57 -3.27 -2.79 13.11
N LYS A 58 -2.43 -1.99 13.76
CA LYS A 58 -2.78 -1.11 14.88
C LYS A 58 -2.12 0.24 14.70
N ASP A 59 -2.88 1.30 14.91
CA ASP A 59 -2.35 2.66 14.94
C ASP A 59 -1.69 2.95 16.29
N LEU A 60 -0.79 3.91 16.32
CA LEU A 60 -0.17 4.38 17.57
C LEU A 60 -1.16 5.14 18.46
N ILE A 61 -2.09 5.87 17.84
CA ILE A 61 -3.09 6.69 18.52
C ILE A 61 -4.45 6.44 17.83
N GLY A 62 -5.47 6.11 18.62
CA GLY A 62 -6.83 5.92 18.13
C GLY A 62 -7.37 4.51 18.32
N ASP A 63 -8.58 4.27 17.78
CA ASP A 63 -9.26 2.97 17.85
C ASP A 63 -8.69 2.03 16.79
N ASN A 64 -8.39 0.82 17.22
CA ASN A 64 -7.82 -0.24 16.39
C ASN A 64 -8.82 -1.33 16.02
N THR A 65 -10.08 -1.19 16.44
CA THR A 65 -11.17 -2.09 16.07
C THR A 65 -11.71 -1.74 14.67
N GLY A 66 -12.44 -2.66 14.06
CA GLY A 66 -13.03 -2.46 12.75
C GLY A 66 -12.22 -3.05 11.60
N PHE A 67 -12.85 -3.05 10.43
CA PHE A 67 -12.28 -3.63 9.23
C PHE A 67 -11.15 -2.75 8.66
N ARG A 68 -9.99 -3.35 8.46
CA ARG A 68 -8.86 -2.77 7.71
C ARG A 68 -8.09 -3.88 7.00
N ARG A 69 -7.26 -3.48 6.06
CA ARG A 69 -6.37 -4.38 5.31
C ARG A 69 -4.92 -4.03 5.59
N PRO A 70 -4.36 -4.48 6.72
CA PRO A 70 -2.99 -4.16 7.06
C PRO A 70 -2.01 -4.91 6.17
N GLY A 71 -0.87 -4.29 5.95
CA GLY A 71 0.22 -4.86 5.19
C GLY A 71 1.41 -3.93 5.10
N ASN A 72 2.55 -4.47 4.73
CA ASN A 72 3.70 -3.67 4.37
C ASN A 72 4.40 -4.21 3.13
N VAL A 73 5.11 -3.35 2.44
CA VAL A 73 5.90 -3.68 1.27
C VAL A 73 7.23 -2.93 1.30
N LEU A 74 8.30 -3.67 1.06
CA LEU A 74 9.61 -3.11 0.74
C LEU A 74 9.84 -3.30 -0.75
N ALA A 75 10.08 -2.21 -1.47
CA ALA A 75 10.31 -2.22 -2.91
C ALA A 75 11.64 -1.54 -3.25
N ILE A 76 12.29 -2.01 -4.32
CA ILE A 76 13.35 -1.28 -5.01
C ILE A 76 12.73 -0.49 -6.17
N GLU A 77 13.33 0.65 -6.49
CA GLU A 77 12.78 1.60 -7.45
C GLU A 77 13.85 2.02 -8.48
N PRO A 78 14.21 1.15 -9.43
CA PRO A 78 15.04 1.55 -10.55
C PRO A 78 14.30 2.51 -11.47
N GLY A 79 15.05 3.47 -12.02
CA GLY A 79 14.51 4.44 -12.97
C GLY A 79 15.58 4.96 -13.92
N ALA A 80 15.14 5.48 -15.04
CA ALA A 80 15.98 6.16 -16.01
C ALA A 80 15.23 7.36 -16.60
N ASN A 81 15.99 8.42 -16.88
CA ASN A 81 15.49 9.62 -17.52
C ASN A 81 16.47 10.05 -18.60
N TYR A 82 15.96 10.32 -19.78
CA TYR A 82 16.78 10.77 -20.92
C TYR A 82 16.23 12.07 -21.51
N ASN A 83 17.08 13.10 -21.54
CA ASN A 83 16.73 14.39 -22.10
C ASN A 83 17.30 14.52 -23.51
N TYR A 84 16.45 14.67 -24.51
CA TYR A 84 16.85 14.93 -25.88
C TYR A 84 16.26 16.24 -26.36
N LYS A 85 17.07 17.27 -26.49
CA LYS A 85 16.62 18.63 -26.86
C LYS A 85 15.48 19.12 -25.96
N LYS A 86 14.27 19.24 -26.51
CA LYS A 86 13.05 19.67 -25.80
C LYS A 86 12.20 18.49 -25.30
N VAL A 87 12.63 17.26 -25.52
CA VAL A 87 11.91 16.04 -25.15
C VAL A 87 12.60 15.37 -23.97
N ASN A 88 11.81 14.92 -23.01
CA ASN A 88 12.24 14.15 -21.88
C ASN A 88 11.52 12.78 -21.91
N PHE A 89 12.27 11.71 -21.83
CA PHE A 89 11.74 10.35 -21.69
C PHE A 89 12.06 9.83 -20.31
N TYR A 90 11.10 9.17 -19.64
CA TYR A 90 11.35 8.53 -18.36
C TYR A 90 10.79 7.11 -18.31
N LEU A 91 11.50 6.27 -17.59
CA LEU A 91 11.12 4.92 -17.21
C LEU A 91 11.30 4.79 -15.69
N TYR A 92 10.31 4.23 -15.01
CA TYR A 92 10.34 4.00 -13.57
C TYR A 92 9.64 2.68 -13.27
N ALA A 93 10.33 1.76 -12.59
CA ALA A 93 9.85 0.40 -12.40
C ALA A 93 10.02 -0.06 -10.93
N PRO A 94 9.11 0.33 -10.02
CA PRO A 94 9.12 -0.21 -8.67
C PRO A 94 8.82 -1.71 -8.66
N ILE A 95 9.62 -2.46 -7.92
CA ILE A 95 9.55 -3.91 -7.78
C ILE A 95 9.50 -4.27 -6.30
N ALA A 96 8.44 -4.94 -5.87
CA ALA A 96 8.30 -5.39 -4.50
C ALA A 96 9.25 -6.55 -4.21
N MET A 97 10.14 -6.35 -3.22
CA MET A 97 11.10 -7.36 -2.77
C MET A 97 10.57 -8.20 -1.62
N ARG A 98 9.78 -7.59 -0.76
CA ARG A 98 9.20 -8.24 0.42
C ARG A 98 7.82 -7.67 0.70
N ARG A 99 6.91 -8.54 1.12
CA ARG A 99 5.58 -8.20 1.58
C ARG A 99 5.22 -8.96 2.83
N GLU A 100 4.53 -8.28 3.72
CA GLU A 100 3.94 -8.89 4.89
C GLU A 100 2.48 -8.46 5.00
N ARG A 101 1.64 -9.38 5.46
CA ARG A 101 0.20 -9.17 5.63
C ARG A 101 -0.20 -9.66 7.00
N PRO A 102 -0.10 -8.83 8.04
CA PRO A 102 -0.59 -9.17 9.37
C PRO A 102 -2.12 -9.27 9.39
N GLN A 103 -2.65 -10.00 10.35
CA GLN A 103 -4.09 -10.05 10.59
C GLN A 103 -4.59 -8.70 11.15
N SER A 104 -5.76 -8.27 10.69
CA SER A 104 -6.51 -7.19 11.30
C SER A 104 -7.23 -7.67 12.58
N TYR A 105 -7.79 -6.75 13.35
CA TYR A 105 -8.56 -7.09 14.54
C TYR A 105 -9.75 -8.04 14.23
N PRO A 106 -10.61 -7.77 13.22
CA PRO A 106 -11.65 -8.71 12.81
C PRO A 106 -11.13 -10.09 12.38
N ASP A 107 -9.98 -10.15 11.71
CA ASP A 107 -9.38 -11.41 11.29
C ASP A 107 -8.96 -12.27 12.50
N ILE A 108 -8.40 -11.64 13.53
CA ILE A 108 -8.03 -12.30 14.79
C ILE A 108 -9.27 -12.84 15.50
N LEU A 109 -10.33 -12.02 15.62
CA LEU A 109 -11.59 -12.45 16.22
C LEU A 109 -12.18 -13.67 15.49
N ARG A 110 -12.22 -13.60 14.17
CA ARG A 110 -12.72 -14.69 13.33
C ARG A 110 -11.88 -15.94 13.45
N THR A 111 -10.55 -15.81 13.43
CA THR A 111 -9.64 -16.94 13.63
C THR A 111 -9.84 -17.61 14.97
N ASN A 112 -10.00 -16.83 16.05
CA ASN A 112 -10.19 -17.36 17.39
C ASN A 112 -11.54 -18.10 17.56
N ASP A 113 -12.59 -17.60 16.91
CA ASP A 113 -13.93 -18.17 16.98
C ASP A 113 -14.05 -19.45 16.13
N THR A 114 -13.61 -19.39 14.88
CA THR A 114 -13.77 -20.50 13.93
C THR A 114 -12.65 -21.53 13.99
N LYS A 115 -11.55 -21.24 14.68
CA LYS A 115 -10.28 -22.02 14.67
C LYS A 115 -9.67 -22.20 13.28
N VAL A 116 -10.14 -21.44 12.29
CA VAL A 116 -9.59 -21.40 10.93
C VAL A 116 -8.89 -20.06 10.72
N PHE A 117 -7.62 -20.11 10.30
CA PHE A 117 -6.85 -18.89 10.04
C PHE A 117 -7.53 -18.02 8.99
N SER A 118 -7.87 -16.80 9.38
CA SER A 118 -8.50 -15.80 8.53
C SER A 118 -7.58 -14.59 8.40
N ARG A 119 -7.40 -14.10 7.18
CA ARG A 119 -6.58 -12.92 6.90
C ARG A 119 -7.14 -12.19 5.70
N GLY A 120 -7.31 -10.88 5.83
CA GLY A 120 -7.62 -9.99 4.72
C GLY A 120 -6.44 -9.84 3.76
N ASP A 121 -6.72 -9.42 2.54
CA ASP A 121 -5.70 -9.17 1.52
C ASP A 121 -5.44 -7.67 1.37
N ALA A 122 -4.17 -7.27 1.52
CA ALA A 122 -3.71 -5.93 1.21
C ALA A 122 -3.29 -5.88 -0.27
N ALA A 123 -3.90 -4.99 -1.03
CA ALA A 123 -3.68 -4.88 -2.47
C ALA A 123 -2.41 -4.04 -2.77
N PHE A 124 -1.24 -4.64 -2.65
CA PHE A 124 0.00 -4.06 -3.17
C PHE A 124 0.38 -4.73 -4.48
N ALA A 125 0.70 -3.97 -5.50
CA ALA A 125 1.21 -4.51 -6.77
C ALA A 125 2.60 -5.14 -6.60
N ASP A 126 2.89 -6.22 -7.32
CA ASP A 126 4.20 -6.87 -7.32
C ASP A 126 5.24 -6.00 -8.00
N TYR A 127 4.85 -5.39 -9.08
CA TYR A 127 5.65 -4.41 -9.84
C TYR A 127 4.71 -3.48 -10.59
N SER A 128 5.23 -2.36 -11.00
CA SER A 128 4.61 -1.52 -12.03
C SER A 128 5.70 -1.00 -12.96
N ILE A 129 5.33 -0.69 -14.18
CA ILE A 129 6.22 -0.04 -15.16
C ILE A 129 5.54 1.25 -15.58
N ASN A 130 6.21 2.36 -15.32
CA ASN A 130 5.75 3.68 -15.67
C ASN A 130 6.67 4.24 -16.75
N ILE A 131 6.13 4.53 -17.91
CA ILE A 131 6.84 5.12 -19.03
C ILE A 131 6.14 6.43 -19.38
N GLY A 132 6.90 7.45 -19.62
CA GLY A 132 6.32 8.72 -20.02
C GLY A 132 7.26 9.56 -20.84
N MET A 133 6.66 10.57 -21.47
CA MET A 133 7.36 11.56 -22.29
C MET A 133 6.85 12.96 -21.94
N GLY A 134 7.78 13.88 -21.73
CA GLY A 134 7.51 15.30 -21.55
C GLY A 134 8.06 16.11 -22.71
N TYR A 135 7.35 17.14 -23.14
CA TYR A 135 7.81 18.11 -24.12
C TYR A 135 7.88 19.50 -23.49
N ARG A 136 9.01 20.20 -23.69
CA ARG A 136 9.21 21.57 -23.21
C ARG A 136 9.04 22.54 -24.37
N PHE A 137 8.07 23.40 -24.28
CA PHE A 137 7.78 24.44 -25.27
C PHE A 137 8.85 25.54 -25.32
#